data_f0e4eb41badc24daaf13a28511c79ae8
#
_entry.id   f0e4eb41badc24daaf13a28511c79ae8
#
_cell.length_a   1.000
_cell.length_b   1.000
_cell.length_c   1.000
_cell.angle_alpha   90.00
_cell.angle_beta   90.00
_cell.angle_gamma   90.00
#
_symmetry.space_group_name_H-M   'P 1'
#
loop_
_entity.id
_entity.type
_entity.pdbx_description
1 polymer ?
#
loop_
_entity_poly.entity_id
_entity_poly.type
_entity_poly.pdbx_seq_one_letter_code
_entity_poly.pdbx_strand_id
1 'polypeptide(L)'
;MKRRNLSHLKLTIFLILLAVLIFAAAALILKTIKNASTQALSWSEAVEAVSSEPVKNVQPSLSVPTQITKIGDDYFLVDCYHNQILTSKTPDAPLTDWYVMTDQINRGHTIAGDGTVYLADDTENNRVLIFEKQDGQFYLTQLFNEIGTRPHYVVYDETEKRFYVLSSMTGQLYVFYRPDPDSSSVALEKILSVPELDQIYVRSFTTVSYTHLRAH
;
A
#
# COMPACT_ATOMS: atom_id res chain seq x y z
N MET A 1 -17.73 -31.28 57.76
CA MET A 1 -16.49 -30.69 57.19
C MET A 1 -16.16 -31.16 55.76
N LYS A 2 -16.60 -32.32 55.23
CA LYS A 2 -16.21 -32.79 53.87
C LYS A 2 -16.84 -32.02 52.65
N ARG A 3 -18.00 -31.37 52.77
CA ARG A 3 -18.68 -30.71 51.66
C ARG A 3 -18.04 -29.35 51.23
N ARG A 4 -17.38 -28.65 52.14
CA ARG A 4 -16.74 -27.35 51.86
C ARG A 4 -15.45 -27.49 51.00
N ASN A 5 -14.70 -28.57 51.17
CA ASN A 5 -13.48 -28.83 50.39
C ASN A 5 -13.79 -29.18 48.91
N LEU A 6 -14.94 -29.80 48.64
CA LEU A 6 -15.31 -30.19 47.27
C LEU A 6 -15.72 -29.00 46.40
N SER A 7 -16.31 -27.95 46.99
CA SER A 7 -16.67 -26.71 46.27
C SER A 7 -15.45 -25.89 45.93
N HIS A 8 -14.48 -25.78 46.83
CA HIS A 8 -13.21 -25.08 46.56
C HIS A 8 -12.38 -25.79 45.48
N LEU A 9 -12.34 -27.13 45.52
CA LEU A 9 -11.65 -27.92 44.50
C LEU A 9 -12.28 -27.72 43.11
N LYS A 10 -13.61 -27.72 43.01
CA LYS A 10 -14.34 -27.47 41.74
C LYS A 10 -14.07 -26.07 41.22
N LEU A 11 -14.07 -25.03 42.07
CA LEU A 11 -13.78 -23.66 41.71
C LEU A 11 -12.34 -23.52 41.24
N THR A 12 -11.37 -24.13 41.91
CA THR A 12 -9.97 -24.10 41.51
C THR A 12 -9.77 -24.75 40.13
N ILE A 13 -10.37 -25.92 39.91
CA ILE A 13 -10.32 -26.62 38.60
C ILE A 13 -10.96 -25.74 37.52
N PHE A 14 -12.09 -25.10 37.79
CA PHE A 14 -12.75 -24.19 36.83
C PHE A 14 -11.86 -23.00 36.48
N LEU A 15 -11.21 -22.35 37.47
CA LEU A 15 -10.31 -21.22 37.24
C LEU A 15 -9.06 -21.64 36.46
N ILE A 16 -8.52 -22.83 36.73
CA ILE A 16 -7.38 -23.36 35.94
C ILE A 16 -7.79 -23.59 34.48
N LEU A 17 -8.94 -24.23 34.25
CA LEU A 17 -9.44 -24.47 32.89
C LEU A 17 -9.73 -23.17 32.16
N LEU A 18 -10.30 -22.17 32.83
CA LEU A 18 -10.54 -20.85 32.27
C LEU A 18 -9.22 -20.15 31.89
N ALA A 19 -8.22 -20.21 32.77
CA ALA A 19 -6.90 -19.64 32.48
C ALA A 19 -6.25 -20.32 31.27
N VAL A 20 -6.30 -21.63 31.16
CA VAL A 20 -5.80 -22.40 30.01
C VAL A 20 -6.51 -21.99 28.72
N LEU A 21 -7.83 -21.78 28.77
CA LEU A 21 -8.63 -21.36 27.62
C LEU A 21 -8.24 -19.95 27.16
N ILE A 22 -8.04 -19.02 28.10
CA ILE A 22 -7.61 -17.65 27.82
C ILE A 22 -6.20 -17.66 27.19
N PHE A 23 -5.27 -18.45 27.75
CA PHE A 23 -3.93 -18.59 27.18
C PHE A 23 -3.93 -19.19 25.77
N ALA A 24 -4.77 -20.20 25.53
CA ALA A 24 -4.92 -20.80 24.21
C ALA A 24 -5.51 -19.82 23.19
N ALA A 25 -6.52 -19.02 23.58
CA ALA A 25 -7.09 -17.98 22.74
C ALA A 25 -6.07 -16.87 22.43
N ALA A 26 -5.31 -16.42 23.43
CA ALA A 26 -4.26 -15.42 23.24
C ALA A 26 -3.15 -15.92 22.30
N ALA A 27 -2.73 -17.18 22.46
CA ALA A 27 -1.74 -17.81 21.57
C ALA A 27 -2.25 -17.93 20.13
N LEU A 28 -3.53 -18.24 19.95
CA LEU A 28 -4.17 -18.31 18.64
C LEU A 28 -4.22 -16.92 17.98
N ILE A 29 -4.59 -15.89 18.73
CA ILE A 29 -4.62 -14.50 18.26
C ILE A 29 -3.21 -14.04 17.87
N LEU A 30 -2.20 -14.30 18.71
CA LEU A 30 -0.81 -13.98 18.41
C LEU A 30 -0.29 -14.71 17.17
N LYS A 31 -0.67 -15.98 16.99
CA LYS A 31 -0.34 -16.75 15.78
C LYS A 31 -1.01 -16.17 14.53
N THR A 32 -2.27 -15.74 14.65
CA THR A 32 -3.01 -15.10 13.54
C THR A 32 -2.39 -13.76 13.16
N ILE A 33 -2.04 -12.93 14.17
CA ILE A 33 -1.35 -11.64 13.96
C ILE A 33 0.03 -11.87 13.33
N LYS A 34 0.80 -12.85 13.83
CA LYS A 34 2.10 -13.21 13.28
C LYS A 34 2.01 -13.75 11.85
N ASN A 35 1.01 -14.58 11.56
CA ASN A 35 0.77 -15.08 10.20
C ASN A 35 0.32 -13.96 9.25
N ALA A 36 -0.54 -13.03 9.70
CA ALA A 36 -0.94 -11.87 8.92
C ALA A 36 0.25 -10.94 8.62
N SER A 37 1.11 -10.70 9.62
CA SER A 37 2.34 -9.92 9.40
C SER A 37 3.39 -10.67 8.55
N THR A 38 3.44 -12.01 8.63
CA THR A 38 4.35 -12.82 7.81
C THR A 38 3.85 -12.95 6.38
N GLN A 39 2.53 -13.00 6.15
CA GLN A 39 1.97 -12.93 4.80
C GLN A 39 2.21 -11.54 4.16
N ALA A 40 2.20 -10.47 4.95
CA ALA A 40 2.59 -9.13 4.47
C ALA A 40 4.10 -9.02 4.16
N LEU A 41 4.94 -9.92 4.68
CA LEU A 41 6.39 -9.91 4.55
C LEU A 41 6.96 -10.98 3.61
N SER A 42 6.16 -11.90 3.05
CA SER A 42 6.68 -13.08 2.37
C SER A 42 6.81 -12.98 0.85
N TRP A 43 6.78 -11.79 0.26
CA TRP A 43 6.99 -11.62 -1.19
C TRP A 43 8.22 -10.77 -1.52
N SER A 44 9.38 -11.14 -0.98
CA SER A 44 10.63 -10.81 -1.63
C SER A 44 11.05 -12.00 -2.51
N GLU A 45 10.32 -12.29 -3.56
CA GLU A 45 10.95 -12.93 -4.70
C GLU A 45 11.98 -11.94 -5.22
N ALA A 46 13.24 -12.38 -5.28
CA ALA A 46 14.30 -11.64 -5.90
C ALA A 46 13.84 -11.30 -7.33
N VAL A 47 13.53 -10.03 -7.58
CA VAL A 47 13.25 -9.56 -8.93
C VAL A 47 14.54 -9.77 -9.69
N GLU A 48 14.54 -10.70 -10.67
CA GLU A 48 15.64 -10.84 -11.62
C GLU A 48 15.94 -9.45 -12.20
N ALA A 49 17.21 -9.09 -12.18
CA ALA A 49 17.68 -7.82 -12.69
C ALA A 49 17.21 -7.66 -14.14
N VAL A 50 16.19 -6.85 -14.34
CA VAL A 50 15.80 -6.39 -15.67
C VAL A 50 16.96 -5.58 -16.25
N SER A 51 17.16 -5.67 -17.55
CA SER A 51 18.27 -5.13 -18.34
C SER A 51 18.87 -3.85 -17.78
N SER A 52 20.18 -3.72 -17.84
CA SER A 52 20.98 -2.59 -17.34
C SER A 52 20.69 -1.23 -18.00
N GLU A 53 19.82 -1.17 -18.99
CA GLU A 53 19.47 0.08 -19.71
C GLU A 53 18.00 0.43 -19.54
N PRO A 54 17.69 1.71 -19.26
CA PRO A 54 16.31 2.17 -19.19
C PRO A 54 15.56 1.95 -20.50
N VAL A 55 14.36 1.36 -20.43
CA VAL A 55 13.52 1.11 -21.61
C VAL A 55 12.81 2.39 -22.02
N LYS A 56 13.05 2.84 -23.26
CA LYS A 56 12.33 3.98 -23.84
C LYS A 56 10.90 3.63 -24.16
N ASN A 57 10.01 4.61 -23.98
CA ASN A 57 8.63 4.51 -24.42
C ASN A 57 8.55 4.33 -25.94
N VAL A 58 7.85 3.33 -26.38
CA VAL A 58 7.63 3.04 -27.82
C VAL A 58 6.25 3.49 -28.30
N GLN A 59 5.36 3.93 -27.41
CA GLN A 59 4.03 4.39 -27.75
C GLN A 59 4.07 5.81 -28.29
N PRO A 60 3.59 6.07 -29.52
CA PRO A 60 3.61 7.41 -30.12
C PRO A 60 2.55 8.36 -29.53
N SER A 61 1.58 7.82 -28.82
CA SER A 61 0.48 8.56 -28.18
C SER A 61 0.12 7.93 -26.85
N LEU A 62 -0.53 8.71 -25.98
CA LEU A 62 -1.09 8.21 -24.73
C LEU A 62 -2.45 7.56 -24.92
N SER A 63 -2.80 6.62 -24.04
CA SER A 63 -4.13 6.02 -23.99
C SER A 63 -4.72 6.14 -22.59
N VAL A 64 -5.55 7.15 -22.40
CA VAL A 64 -6.18 7.52 -21.12
C VAL A 64 -5.13 7.83 -20.04
N PRO A 65 -4.36 8.93 -20.21
CA PRO A 65 -3.48 9.40 -19.15
C PRO A 65 -4.33 9.85 -17.95
N THR A 66 -3.99 9.36 -16.76
CA THR A 66 -4.77 9.62 -15.54
C THR A 66 -4.05 10.53 -14.55
N GLN A 67 -2.73 10.56 -14.59
CA GLN A 67 -1.94 11.42 -13.74
C GLN A 67 -0.66 11.85 -14.44
N ILE A 68 -0.28 13.11 -14.21
CA ILE A 68 1.10 13.60 -14.34
C ILE A 68 1.49 14.20 -12.98
N THR A 69 2.63 13.81 -12.45
CA THR A 69 3.11 14.29 -11.15
C THR A 69 4.62 14.40 -11.13
N LYS A 70 5.16 15.21 -10.21
CA LYS A 70 6.59 15.30 -9.94
C LYS A 70 6.87 14.75 -8.55
N ILE A 71 7.83 13.83 -8.46
CA ILE A 71 8.30 13.27 -7.18
C ILE A 71 9.84 13.38 -7.20
N GLY A 72 10.38 14.15 -6.28
CA GLY A 72 11.80 14.50 -6.33
C GLY A 72 12.17 15.23 -7.63
N ASP A 73 13.13 14.70 -8.37
CA ASP A 73 13.62 15.27 -9.63
C ASP A 73 12.98 14.63 -10.88
N ASP A 74 12.08 13.68 -10.71
CA ASP A 74 11.46 12.95 -11.80
C ASP A 74 9.99 13.33 -11.97
N TYR A 75 9.58 13.41 -13.23
CA TYR A 75 8.18 13.47 -13.62
C TYR A 75 7.67 12.07 -13.94
N PHE A 76 6.45 11.80 -13.53
CA PHE A 76 5.77 10.53 -13.78
C PHE A 76 4.47 10.80 -14.52
N LEU A 77 4.18 9.95 -15.49
CA LEU A 77 2.95 9.98 -16.26
C LEU A 77 2.35 8.57 -16.24
N VAL A 78 1.13 8.46 -15.71
CA VAL A 78 0.40 7.20 -15.69
C VAL A 78 -0.45 7.11 -16.94
N ASP A 79 -0.13 6.17 -17.83
CA ASP A 79 -0.84 5.90 -19.08
C ASP A 79 -1.69 4.63 -18.91
N CYS A 80 -2.87 4.84 -18.33
CA CYS A 80 -3.72 3.79 -17.77
C CYS A 80 -4.02 2.64 -18.75
N TYR A 81 -4.41 2.97 -19.99
CA TYR A 81 -4.83 1.94 -20.94
C TYR A 81 -3.69 1.32 -21.75
N HIS A 82 -2.49 1.88 -21.67
CA HIS A 82 -1.29 1.18 -22.09
C HIS A 82 -0.66 0.37 -20.95
N ASN A 83 -1.27 0.38 -19.75
CA ASN A 83 -0.79 -0.38 -18.59
C ASN A 83 0.65 -0.04 -18.22
N GLN A 84 1.01 1.24 -18.27
CA GLN A 84 2.39 1.67 -18.00
C GLN A 84 2.44 2.96 -17.19
N ILE A 85 3.55 3.12 -16.49
CA ILE A 85 3.98 4.40 -15.90
C ILE A 85 5.25 4.81 -16.60
N LEU A 86 5.26 6.04 -17.11
CA LEU A 86 6.41 6.65 -17.77
C LEU A 86 7.11 7.61 -16.82
N THR A 87 8.41 7.79 -16.99
CA THR A 87 9.20 8.76 -16.24
C THR A 87 10.08 9.60 -17.17
N SER A 88 10.28 10.88 -16.82
CA SER A 88 11.17 11.81 -17.51
C SER A 88 11.75 12.83 -16.54
N LYS A 89 12.89 13.42 -16.89
CA LYS A 89 13.44 14.57 -16.16
C LYS A 89 12.76 15.89 -16.51
N THR A 90 12.05 15.94 -17.63
CA THR A 90 11.35 17.15 -18.11
C THR A 90 9.92 16.79 -18.52
N PRO A 91 8.91 17.61 -18.13
CA PRO A 91 7.50 17.29 -18.42
C PRO A 91 7.12 17.55 -19.89
N ASP A 92 7.92 18.33 -20.61
CA ASP A 92 7.69 18.75 -21.99
C ASP A 92 8.49 17.93 -23.02
N ALA A 93 9.19 16.88 -22.57
CA ALA A 93 9.88 15.97 -23.47
C ALA A 93 8.89 15.28 -24.42
N PRO A 94 9.26 15.05 -25.70
CA PRO A 94 8.50 14.17 -26.57
C PRO A 94 8.26 12.79 -25.91
N LEU A 95 7.08 12.18 -26.12
CA LEU A 95 6.73 10.91 -25.49
C LEU A 95 7.74 9.80 -25.74
N THR A 96 8.40 9.81 -26.88
CA THR A 96 9.45 8.85 -27.26
C THR A 96 10.76 9.04 -26.48
N ASP A 97 10.90 10.15 -25.76
CA ASP A 97 12.05 10.44 -24.91
C ASP A 97 11.77 10.15 -23.42
N TRP A 98 10.54 9.79 -23.11
CA TRP A 98 10.20 9.23 -21.79
C TRP A 98 10.65 7.77 -21.69
N TYR A 99 10.91 7.33 -20.49
CA TYR A 99 11.28 5.95 -20.19
C TYR A 99 10.13 5.22 -19.50
N VAL A 100 10.00 3.93 -19.75
CA VAL A 100 9.05 3.09 -19.03
C VAL A 100 9.61 2.80 -17.64
N MET A 101 8.95 3.35 -16.63
CA MET A 101 9.22 3.03 -15.23
C MET A 101 8.76 1.61 -14.92
N THR A 102 7.54 1.27 -15.35
CA THR A 102 6.95 -0.06 -15.23
C THR A 102 5.83 -0.27 -16.24
N ASP A 103 5.68 -1.50 -16.69
CA ASP A 103 4.54 -2.03 -17.46
C ASP A 103 3.85 -3.20 -16.73
N GLN A 104 4.16 -3.38 -15.44
CA GLN A 104 3.63 -4.46 -14.59
C GLN A 104 2.33 -4.07 -13.87
N ILE A 105 1.69 -2.98 -14.26
CA ILE A 105 0.39 -2.54 -13.75
C ILE A 105 -0.72 -2.89 -14.73
N ASN A 106 -1.93 -3.09 -14.21
CA ASN A 106 -3.12 -3.27 -15.02
C ASN A 106 -4.13 -2.16 -14.68
N ARG A 107 -4.24 -1.19 -15.60
CA ARG A 107 -5.08 -0.01 -15.46
C ARG A 107 -4.83 0.79 -14.19
N GLY A 108 -3.55 0.99 -13.83
CA GLY A 108 -3.18 1.89 -12.76
C GLY A 108 -3.56 3.33 -13.09
N HIS A 109 -3.85 4.11 -12.06
CA HIS A 109 -4.32 5.48 -12.19
C HIS A 109 -3.38 6.51 -11.57
N THR A 110 -2.67 6.11 -10.52
CA THR A 110 -1.84 7.05 -9.76
C THR A 110 -0.55 6.45 -9.25
N ILE A 111 0.41 7.33 -9.03
CA ILE A 111 1.66 7.05 -8.34
C ILE A 111 1.93 8.17 -7.33
N ALA A 112 2.43 7.82 -6.15
CA ALA A 112 2.96 8.76 -5.17
C ALA A 112 4.28 8.25 -4.61
N GLY A 113 5.13 9.14 -4.09
CA GLY A 113 6.42 8.77 -3.53
C GLY A 113 6.90 9.76 -2.49
N ASP A 114 7.77 9.30 -1.58
CA ASP A 114 8.46 10.13 -0.60
C ASP A 114 9.90 10.49 -1.01
N GLY A 115 10.28 10.14 -2.24
CA GLY A 115 11.63 10.30 -2.78
C GLY A 115 12.53 9.08 -2.56
N THR A 116 12.18 8.15 -1.69
CA THR A 116 12.88 6.88 -1.46
C THR A 116 12.10 5.72 -2.07
N VAL A 117 10.79 5.66 -1.79
CA VAL A 117 9.89 4.65 -2.32
C VAL A 117 8.75 5.29 -3.10
N TYR A 118 8.22 4.54 -4.06
CA TYR A 118 7.16 4.97 -4.95
C TYR A 118 6.07 3.91 -4.93
N LEU A 119 4.83 4.31 -4.62
CA LEU A 119 3.67 3.45 -4.56
C LEU A 119 2.77 3.72 -5.75
N ALA A 120 2.38 2.68 -6.48
CA ALA A 120 1.42 2.77 -7.58
C ALA A 120 0.27 1.81 -7.38
N ASP A 121 -0.94 2.25 -7.68
CA ASP A 121 -2.10 1.37 -7.71
C ASP A 121 -2.11 0.50 -8.97
N ASP A 122 -2.50 -0.74 -8.78
CA ASP A 122 -2.73 -1.72 -9.84
C ASP A 122 -4.20 -2.15 -9.76
N THR A 123 -5.04 -1.29 -10.32
CA THR A 123 -6.48 -1.23 -10.09
C THR A 123 -7.20 -2.55 -10.39
N GLU A 124 -6.99 -3.14 -11.56
CA GLU A 124 -7.72 -4.35 -11.96
C GLU A 124 -7.22 -5.60 -11.23
N ASN A 125 -6.03 -5.56 -10.65
CA ASN A 125 -5.46 -6.66 -9.88
C ASN A 125 -5.67 -6.51 -8.37
N ASN A 126 -6.34 -5.44 -7.90
CA ASN A 126 -6.60 -5.16 -6.48
C ASN A 126 -5.33 -5.17 -5.63
N ARG A 127 -4.26 -4.53 -6.10
CA ARG A 127 -2.97 -4.52 -5.41
C ARG A 127 -2.28 -3.17 -5.52
N VAL A 128 -1.23 -3.01 -4.71
CA VAL A 128 -0.31 -1.87 -4.74
C VAL A 128 1.09 -2.37 -4.96
N LEU A 129 1.80 -1.74 -5.89
CA LEU A 129 3.19 -2.01 -6.21
C LEU A 129 4.07 -0.95 -5.55
N ILE A 130 5.19 -1.40 -4.99
CA ILE A 130 6.19 -0.54 -4.36
C ILE A 130 7.48 -0.62 -5.16
N PHE A 131 7.98 0.53 -5.54
CA PHE A 131 9.23 0.64 -6.29
C PHE A 131 10.26 1.41 -5.49
N GLU A 132 11.52 1.10 -5.74
CA GLU A 132 12.69 1.83 -5.29
C GLU A 132 13.50 2.31 -6.49
N LYS A 133 14.14 3.47 -6.38
CA LYS A 133 15.03 3.98 -7.41
C LYS A 133 16.48 3.68 -7.06
N GLN A 134 17.17 2.93 -7.90
CA GLN A 134 18.60 2.61 -7.80
C GLN A 134 19.29 2.94 -9.12
N ASP A 135 20.39 3.66 -9.07
CA ASP A 135 21.19 4.06 -10.25
C ASP A 135 20.37 4.67 -11.40
N GLY A 136 19.32 5.42 -11.04
CA GLY A 136 18.45 6.10 -12.01
C GLY A 136 17.32 5.24 -12.56
N GLN A 137 17.26 3.96 -12.23
CA GLN A 137 16.22 3.02 -12.64
C GLN A 137 15.27 2.67 -11.49
N PHE A 138 14.06 2.22 -11.82
CA PHE A 138 13.05 1.83 -10.84
C PHE A 138 12.90 0.31 -10.80
N TYR A 139 12.93 -0.24 -9.60
CA TYR A 139 12.80 -1.68 -9.35
C TYR A 139 11.59 -1.95 -8.49
N LEU A 140 10.76 -2.91 -8.90
CA LEU A 140 9.66 -3.40 -8.07
C LEU A 140 10.26 -4.19 -6.90
N THR A 141 10.08 -3.68 -5.66
CA THR A 141 10.68 -4.28 -4.47
C THR A 141 9.67 -4.95 -3.56
N GLN A 142 8.40 -4.50 -3.57
CA GLN A 142 7.34 -5.07 -2.76
C GLN A 142 6.01 -5.01 -3.50
N LEU A 143 5.10 -5.90 -3.11
CA LEU A 143 3.75 -5.97 -3.66
C LEU A 143 2.77 -6.32 -2.54
N PHE A 144 1.68 -5.56 -2.45
CA PHE A 144 0.58 -5.83 -1.53
C PHE A 144 -0.66 -6.23 -2.32
N ASN A 145 -1.11 -7.46 -2.12
CA ASN A 145 -2.34 -7.99 -2.70
C ASN A 145 -3.56 -7.66 -1.81
N GLU A 146 -4.76 -7.86 -2.36
CA GLU A 146 -6.03 -7.74 -1.64
C GLU A 146 -6.27 -6.34 -1.04
N ILE A 147 -5.87 -5.31 -1.79
CA ILE A 147 -6.11 -3.91 -1.41
C ILE A 147 -7.53 -3.52 -1.82
N GLY A 148 -8.50 -4.05 -1.07
CA GLY A 148 -9.92 -3.80 -1.28
C GLY A 148 -10.42 -4.21 -2.66
N THR A 149 -11.22 -3.34 -3.26
CA THR A 149 -11.71 -3.53 -4.62
C THR A 149 -11.47 -2.27 -5.43
N ARG A 150 -10.65 -2.39 -6.48
CA ARG A 150 -10.22 -1.31 -7.36
C ARG A 150 -9.49 -0.20 -6.59
N PRO A 151 -8.30 -0.43 -6.03
CA PRO A 151 -7.44 0.65 -5.57
C PRO A 151 -7.23 1.61 -6.74
N HIS A 152 -7.44 2.90 -6.50
CA HIS A 152 -7.56 3.86 -7.61
C HIS A 152 -6.77 5.16 -7.38
N TYR A 153 -6.41 5.42 -6.14
CA TYR A 153 -5.74 6.67 -5.82
C TYR A 153 -4.73 6.47 -4.70
N VAL A 154 -3.52 6.88 -4.97
CA VAL A 154 -2.41 6.86 -4.01
C VAL A 154 -1.97 8.29 -3.75
N VAL A 155 -1.76 8.67 -2.50
CA VAL A 155 -1.20 9.95 -2.10
C VAL A 155 -0.20 9.76 -0.98
N TYR A 156 0.86 10.57 -0.97
CA TYR A 156 1.79 10.69 0.14
C TYR A 156 1.54 11.97 0.91
N ASP A 157 1.39 11.83 2.22
CA ASP A 157 1.28 12.96 3.14
C ASP A 157 2.65 13.24 3.77
N GLU A 158 3.24 14.35 3.38
CA GLU A 158 4.55 14.79 3.86
C GLU A 158 4.57 15.07 5.36
N THR A 159 3.46 15.51 5.95
CA THR A 159 3.37 15.86 7.36
C THR A 159 3.32 14.60 8.23
N GLU A 160 2.46 13.68 7.85
CA GLU A 160 2.25 12.42 8.57
C GLU A 160 3.28 11.35 8.20
N LYS A 161 4.04 11.54 7.10
CA LYS A 161 4.95 10.55 6.53
C LYS A 161 4.25 9.22 6.27
N ARG A 162 3.06 9.30 5.65
CA ARG A 162 2.18 8.16 5.36
C ARG A 162 1.72 8.19 3.90
N PHE A 163 1.60 7.01 3.35
CA PHE A 163 0.90 6.82 2.08
C PHE A 163 -0.53 6.36 2.36
N TYR A 164 -1.45 6.89 1.58
CA TYR A 164 -2.86 6.51 1.64
C TYR A 164 -3.27 5.98 0.29
N VAL A 165 -3.91 4.81 0.29
CA VAL A 165 -4.44 4.17 -0.91
C VAL A 165 -5.94 4.00 -0.77
N LEU A 166 -6.69 4.60 -1.67
CA LEU A 166 -8.14 4.52 -1.70
C LEU A 166 -8.60 3.29 -2.48
N SER A 167 -9.38 2.43 -1.83
CA SER A 167 -10.16 1.38 -2.51
C SER A 167 -11.49 1.96 -2.96
N SER A 168 -11.65 2.13 -4.27
CA SER A 168 -12.78 2.87 -4.85
C SER A 168 -14.16 2.30 -4.57
N MET A 169 -14.29 1.00 -4.36
CA MET A 169 -15.59 0.33 -4.25
C MET A 169 -15.93 -0.08 -2.82
N THR A 170 -15.00 -0.01 -1.89
CA THR A 170 -15.22 -0.50 -0.52
C THR A 170 -15.21 0.62 0.52
N GLY A 171 -14.99 1.88 0.11
CA GLY A 171 -14.88 3.00 1.04
C GLY A 171 -13.73 2.85 2.05
N GLN A 172 -12.69 2.10 1.71
CA GLN A 172 -11.55 1.84 2.57
C GLN A 172 -10.33 2.65 2.14
N LEU A 173 -9.61 3.16 3.13
CA LEU A 173 -8.30 3.76 2.98
C LEU A 173 -7.26 2.86 3.65
N TYR A 174 -6.31 2.38 2.86
CA TYR A 174 -5.16 1.61 3.31
C TYR A 174 -4.02 2.58 3.61
N VAL A 175 -3.52 2.55 4.84
CA VAL A 175 -2.45 3.45 5.30
C VAL A 175 -1.16 2.68 5.38
N PHE A 176 -0.16 3.13 4.60
CA PHE A 176 1.17 2.53 4.58
C PHE A 176 2.20 3.51 5.11
N TYR A 177 3.31 2.99 5.59
CA TYR A 177 4.43 3.77 6.09
C TYR A 177 5.75 3.00 5.92
N ARG A 178 6.86 3.71 6.02
CA ARG A 178 8.18 3.09 6.17
C ARG A 178 8.49 2.93 7.66
N PRO A 179 8.61 1.68 8.19
CA PRO A 179 8.93 1.46 9.59
C PRO A 179 10.31 1.99 9.98
N ASP A 180 11.23 1.95 9.04
CA ASP A 180 12.58 2.46 9.14
C ASP A 180 12.81 3.51 8.04
N PRO A 181 13.08 4.78 8.40
CA PRO A 181 13.33 5.84 7.41
C PRO A 181 14.56 5.60 6.53
N ASP A 182 15.52 4.78 6.99
CA ASP A 182 16.72 4.44 6.24
C ASP A 182 16.54 3.21 5.33
N SER A 183 15.38 2.57 5.40
CA SER A 183 15.02 1.41 4.58
C SER A 183 13.97 1.78 3.53
N SER A 184 14.00 1.10 2.38
CA SER A 184 12.94 1.15 1.36
C SER A 184 11.75 0.23 1.67
N SER A 185 11.78 -0.48 2.81
CA SER A 185 10.68 -1.36 3.21
C SER A 185 9.44 -0.58 3.61
N VAL A 186 8.30 -0.96 3.06
CA VAL A 186 6.98 -0.40 3.34
C VAL A 186 6.13 -1.41 4.10
N ALA A 187 5.34 -0.96 5.06
CA ALA A 187 4.41 -1.78 5.82
C ALA A 187 3.00 -1.18 5.80
N LEU A 188 1.98 -2.02 5.82
CA LEU A 188 0.60 -1.62 6.08
C LEU A 188 0.44 -1.32 7.58
N GLU A 189 0.06 -0.08 7.91
CA GLU A 189 -0.17 0.35 9.29
C GLU A 189 -1.58 -0.01 9.74
N LYS A 190 -2.57 0.38 8.94
CA LYS A 190 -3.99 0.21 9.27
C LYS A 190 -4.88 0.35 8.04
N ILE A 191 -6.12 -0.09 8.19
CA ILE A 191 -7.20 0.14 7.23
C ILE A 191 -8.25 0.99 7.92
N LEU A 192 -8.57 2.14 7.32
CA LEU A 192 -9.65 3.01 7.74
C LEU A 192 -10.88 2.72 6.88
N SER A 193 -12.02 2.51 7.50
CA SER A 193 -13.28 2.32 6.79
C SER A 193 -14.12 3.59 6.92
N VAL A 194 -14.66 4.04 5.78
CA VAL A 194 -15.61 5.15 5.69
C VAL A 194 -16.92 4.57 5.16
N PRO A 195 -17.83 4.11 6.06
CA PRO A 195 -19.03 3.38 5.65
C PRO A 195 -19.91 4.14 4.65
N GLU A 196 -19.88 5.48 4.72
CA GLU A 196 -20.64 6.35 3.81
C GLU A 196 -20.16 6.29 2.37
N LEU A 197 -18.95 5.76 2.14
CA LEU A 197 -18.37 5.59 0.82
C LEU A 197 -18.50 4.15 0.29
N ASP A 198 -19.04 3.24 1.08
CA ASP A 198 -19.20 1.84 0.63
C ASP A 198 -20.16 1.78 -0.58
N GLN A 199 -19.77 1.02 -1.61
CA GLN A 199 -20.46 0.88 -2.90
C GLN A 199 -20.59 2.22 -3.68
N ILE A 200 -19.93 3.28 -3.24
CA ILE A 200 -19.82 4.52 -4.01
C ILE A 200 -18.45 4.50 -4.70
N TYR A 201 -18.44 4.69 -6.02
CA TYR A 201 -17.20 4.74 -6.79
C TYR A 201 -16.46 6.06 -6.54
N VAL A 202 -15.53 6.05 -5.59
CA VAL A 202 -14.72 7.22 -5.22
C VAL A 202 -13.42 7.19 -6.02
N ARG A 203 -13.09 8.28 -6.70
CA ARG A 203 -11.92 8.35 -7.59
C ARG A 203 -10.68 8.98 -6.97
N SER A 204 -10.88 9.92 -6.07
CA SER A 204 -9.78 10.67 -5.47
C SER A 204 -10.17 11.24 -4.12
N PHE A 205 -9.19 11.63 -3.35
CA PHE A 205 -9.31 12.34 -2.08
C PHE A 205 -8.08 13.23 -1.90
N THR A 206 -8.08 14.06 -0.88
CA THR A 206 -6.92 14.85 -0.47
C THR A 206 -6.72 14.73 1.03
N THR A 207 -5.47 14.70 1.46
CA THR A 207 -5.11 14.86 2.86
C THR A 207 -5.14 16.34 3.21
N VAL A 208 -5.66 16.67 4.38
CA VAL A 208 -5.67 18.02 4.91
C VAL A 208 -5.03 18.03 6.29
N SER A 209 -4.10 18.94 6.52
CA SER A 209 -3.57 19.18 7.86
C SER A 209 -4.58 19.98 8.68
N TYR A 210 -5.12 19.37 9.74
CA TYR A 210 -6.09 20.00 10.64
C TYR A 210 -5.48 21.05 11.60
N THR A 211 -4.29 21.55 11.33
CA THR A 211 -3.65 22.55 12.19
C THR A 211 -4.35 23.92 12.19
N HIS A 212 -5.36 24.16 11.34
CA HIS A 212 -6.14 25.40 11.29
C HIS A 212 -7.61 25.18 10.94
N LEU A 213 -8.38 24.56 11.85
CA LEU A 213 -9.81 24.84 11.93
C LEU A 213 -10.00 26.14 12.72
N ARG A 214 -9.87 27.31 12.06
CA ARG A 214 -10.56 28.51 12.49
C ARG A 214 -11.94 28.50 11.84
N ALA A 215 -12.96 28.21 12.65
CA ALA A 215 -14.32 28.57 12.29
C ALA A 215 -14.38 30.07 12.07
N HIS A 216 -14.81 30.49 10.91
CA HIS A 216 -15.30 31.84 10.63
C HIS A 216 -16.81 31.81 10.65
#